data_f87fd8c94f5c26122ed4563dda5ff6c1
#
_entry.id   f87fd8c94f5c26122ed4563dda5ff6c1
#
_cell.length_a   1.000
_cell.length_b   1.000
_cell.length_c   1.000
_cell.angle_alpha   90.00
_cell.angle_beta   90.00
_cell.angle_gamma   90.00
#
_symmetry.space_group_name_H-M   'P 1'
#
loop_
_entity.id
_entity.type
_entity.pdbx_description
1 polymer ?
#
loop_
_entity_poly.entity_id
_entity_poly.type
_entity_poly.pdbx_seq_one_letter_code
_entity_poly.pdbx_strand_id
1 'polypeptide(L)'
;TVEKEKPFYINILAKEIYNQEVEEDILVQGIIDLYYINENDKLVLVDYKTDYVEKGKDEELLNKYRKQLDLYKRALESALNRKVDKVYIYSVYLEKEIEYI
;
A
#
# COMPACT_ATOMS: atom_id res chain seq x y z
N THR A 1 11.93 -6.65 -12.72
CA THR A 1 10.80 -6.07 -13.46
C THR A 1 10.06 -5.07 -12.59
N VAL A 2 9.79 -3.90 -13.14
CA VAL A 2 9.06 -2.84 -12.44
C VAL A 2 7.68 -2.70 -13.09
N GLU A 3 6.63 -2.76 -12.28
CA GLU A 3 5.26 -2.57 -12.72
C GLU A 3 4.69 -1.28 -12.16
N LYS A 4 4.06 -0.47 -13.01
CA LYS A 4 3.52 0.84 -12.65
C LYS A 4 2.03 0.92 -12.96
N GLU A 5 1.31 1.68 -12.13
CA GLU A 5 -0.11 1.97 -12.35
C GLU A 5 -0.97 0.74 -12.59
N LYS A 6 -0.78 -0.28 -11.73
CA LYS A 6 -1.50 -1.55 -11.85
C LYS A 6 -2.84 -1.48 -11.14
N PRO A 7 -3.96 -1.66 -11.85
CA PRO A 7 -5.26 -1.74 -11.20
C PRO A 7 -5.41 -3.06 -10.44
N PHE A 8 -6.16 -3.03 -9.37
CA PHE A 8 -6.47 -4.23 -8.60
C PHE A 8 -7.94 -4.26 -8.19
N TYR A 9 -8.44 -5.47 -7.94
CA TYR A 9 -9.76 -5.73 -7.42
C TYR A 9 -9.62 -6.79 -6.32
N ILE A 10 -10.23 -6.57 -5.17
CA ILE A 10 -10.17 -7.52 -4.06
C ILE A 10 -11.49 -7.48 -3.28
N ASN A 11 -11.98 -8.67 -2.91
CA ASN A 11 -13.13 -8.79 -2.03
C ASN A 11 -12.66 -8.92 -0.59
N ILE A 12 -13.20 -8.07 0.28
CA ILE A 12 -12.85 -8.04 1.69
C ILE A 12 -14.13 -8.05 2.49
N LEU A 13 -14.15 -8.80 3.60
CA LEU A 13 -15.29 -8.76 4.49
C LEU A 13 -15.45 -7.36 5.09
N ALA A 14 -16.68 -6.87 5.14
CA ALA A 14 -16.97 -5.53 5.65
C ALA A 14 -16.41 -5.30 7.05
N LYS A 15 -16.42 -6.31 7.90
CA LYS A 15 -15.89 -6.23 9.26
C LYS A 15 -14.40 -5.90 9.31
N GLU A 16 -13.64 -6.25 8.26
CA GLU A 16 -12.21 -5.98 8.19
C GLU A 16 -11.91 -4.51 7.88
N ILE A 17 -12.86 -3.82 7.23
CA ILE A 17 -12.71 -2.41 6.86
C ILE A 17 -13.33 -1.50 7.92
N TYR A 18 -14.54 -1.84 8.34
CA TYR A 18 -15.35 -0.98 9.20
C TYR A 18 -15.33 -1.38 10.68
N ASN A 19 -14.61 -2.44 11.02
CA ASN A 19 -14.57 -2.98 12.37
C ASN A 19 -15.96 -3.29 12.93
N GLN A 20 -16.87 -3.77 12.05
CA GLN A 20 -18.22 -4.16 12.39
C GLN A 20 -18.41 -5.64 12.04
N GLU A 21 -19.26 -6.34 12.80
CA GLU A 21 -19.55 -7.74 12.54
C GLU A 21 -20.60 -7.88 11.42
N VAL A 22 -20.21 -7.51 10.22
CA VAL A 22 -21.04 -7.66 9.03
C VAL A 22 -20.39 -8.69 8.13
N GLU A 23 -21.13 -9.76 7.80
CA GLU A 23 -20.62 -10.84 6.96
C GLU A 23 -20.88 -10.60 5.47
N GLU A 24 -20.62 -9.41 5.01
CA GLU A 24 -20.75 -9.06 3.60
C GLU A 24 -19.38 -8.83 2.98
N ASP A 25 -19.21 -9.32 1.74
CA ASP A 25 -18.01 -9.02 0.96
C ASP A 25 -18.15 -7.65 0.32
N ILE A 26 -17.09 -6.87 0.40
CA ILE A 26 -17.00 -5.58 -0.28
C ILE A 26 -15.96 -5.70 -1.38
N LEU A 27 -16.36 -5.34 -2.60
CA LEU A 27 -15.40 -5.24 -3.69
C LEU A 27 -14.63 -3.94 -3.54
N VAL A 28 -13.33 -4.07 -3.33
CA VAL A 28 -12.41 -2.93 -3.26
C VAL A 28 -11.58 -2.90 -4.52
N GLN A 29 -11.49 -1.73 -5.14
CA GLN A 29 -10.69 -1.54 -6.33
C GLN A 29 -9.82 -0.31 -6.18
N GLY A 30 -8.68 -0.33 -6.86
CA GLY A 30 -7.74 0.79 -6.80
C GLY A 30 -6.64 0.60 -7.81
N ILE A 31 -5.64 1.47 -7.73
CA ILE A 31 -4.47 1.44 -8.59
C ILE A 31 -3.23 1.46 -7.72
N ILE A 32 -2.37 0.45 -7.91
CA ILE A 32 -1.06 0.41 -7.27
C ILE A 32 -0.10 1.22 -8.11
N ASP A 33 0.52 2.23 -7.52
CA ASP A 33 1.43 3.13 -8.24
C ASP A 33 2.64 2.40 -8.80
N LEU A 34 3.28 1.60 -7.97
CA LEU A 34 4.52 0.94 -8.36
C LEU A 34 4.77 -0.28 -7.49
N TYR A 35 5.20 -1.39 -8.11
CA TYR A 35 5.81 -2.49 -7.37
C TYR A 35 6.93 -3.11 -8.19
N TYR A 36 7.86 -3.74 -7.51
CA TYR A 36 8.97 -4.41 -8.17
C TYR A 36 9.57 -5.48 -7.24
N ILE A 37 10.34 -6.37 -7.85
CA ILE A 37 11.14 -7.35 -7.12
C ILE A 37 12.59 -6.87 -7.20
N ASN A 38 13.22 -6.67 -6.05
CA ASN A 38 14.59 -6.17 -5.99
C ASN A 38 15.61 -7.30 -6.20
N GLU A 39 16.89 -6.94 -6.21
CA GLU A 39 17.99 -7.89 -6.43
C GLU A 39 18.10 -8.98 -5.36
N ASN A 40 17.52 -8.75 -4.18
CA ASN A 40 17.47 -9.73 -3.09
C ASN A 40 16.20 -10.57 -3.11
N ASP A 41 15.47 -10.57 -4.24
CA ASP A 41 14.21 -11.29 -4.43
C ASP A 41 13.14 -10.85 -3.43
N LYS A 42 13.12 -9.58 -3.06
CA LYS A 42 12.10 -9.01 -2.19
C LYS A 42 11.06 -8.25 -3.00
N LEU A 43 9.79 -8.50 -2.71
CA LEU A 43 8.69 -7.78 -3.35
C LEU A 43 8.46 -6.46 -2.61
N VAL A 44 8.56 -5.38 -3.35
CA VAL A 44 8.50 -4.01 -2.82
C VAL A 44 7.30 -3.28 -3.42
N LEU A 45 6.50 -2.67 -2.56
CA LEU A 45 5.36 -1.84 -2.94
C LEU A 45 5.68 -0.40 -2.60
N VAL A 46 5.47 0.51 -3.55
CA VAL A 46 5.71 1.94 -3.36
C VAL A 46 4.45 2.72 -3.73
N ASP A 47 4.03 3.59 -2.83
CA ASP A 47 2.89 4.46 -3.04
C ASP A 47 3.39 5.92 -3.01
N TYR A 48 3.05 6.69 -4.05
CA TYR A 48 3.47 8.10 -4.15
C TYR A 48 2.46 9.00 -3.48
N LYS A 49 2.94 9.92 -2.65
CA LYS A 49 2.10 10.93 -2.01
C LYS A 49 2.68 12.32 -2.22
N THR A 50 1.81 13.25 -2.57
CA THR A 50 2.19 14.65 -2.81
C THR A 50 1.87 15.55 -1.62
N ASP A 51 1.40 14.98 -0.52
CA ASP A 51 1.05 15.72 0.68
C ASP A 51 2.23 16.56 1.18
N TYR A 52 1.92 17.74 1.69
CA TYR A 52 2.90 18.48 2.47
C TYR A 52 3.20 17.70 3.75
N VAL A 53 4.48 17.54 4.06
CA VAL A 53 4.93 16.84 5.26
C VAL A 53 5.96 17.72 5.94
N GLU A 54 5.69 18.08 7.20
CA GLU A 54 6.67 18.80 7.99
C GLU A 54 7.87 17.90 8.28
N LYS A 55 9.07 18.49 8.21
CA LYS A 55 10.31 17.73 8.43
C LYS A 55 10.28 17.06 9.80
N GLY A 56 10.55 15.75 9.81
CA GLY A 56 10.52 14.95 11.04
C GLY A 56 9.15 14.38 11.38
N LYS A 57 8.12 14.63 10.56
CA LYS A 57 6.75 14.16 10.78
C LYS A 57 6.38 12.99 9.86
N ASP A 58 7.34 12.15 9.51
CA ASP A 58 7.12 11.01 8.63
C ASP A 58 6.02 10.08 9.15
N GLU A 59 5.98 9.85 10.47
CA GLU A 59 4.98 8.98 11.08
C GLU A 59 3.55 9.48 10.89
N GLU A 60 3.35 10.78 10.84
CA GLU A 60 2.01 11.33 10.62
C GLU A 60 1.49 10.97 9.24
N LEU A 61 2.37 11.00 8.24
CA LEU A 61 2.01 10.60 6.87
C LEU A 61 1.68 9.12 6.81
N LEU A 62 2.51 8.28 7.43
CA LEU A 62 2.26 6.84 7.49
C LEU A 62 0.93 6.53 8.18
N ASN A 63 0.65 7.18 9.30
CA ASN A 63 -0.59 6.96 10.04
C ASN A 63 -1.82 7.39 9.24
N LYS A 64 -1.71 8.47 8.48
CA LYS A 64 -2.79 8.96 7.62
C LYS A 64 -3.20 7.92 6.59
N TYR A 65 -2.23 7.21 6.02
CA TYR A 65 -2.45 6.27 4.92
C TYR A 65 -2.33 4.80 5.30
N ARG A 66 -2.23 4.49 6.59
CA ARG A 66 -2.04 3.13 7.08
C ARG A 66 -3.04 2.13 6.50
N LYS A 67 -4.32 2.46 6.55
CA LYS A 67 -5.37 1.57 6.04
C LYS A 67 -5.24 1.34 4.54
N GLN A 68 -4.91 2.38 3.78
CA GLN A 68 -4.70 2.27 2.34
C GLN A 68 -3.50 1.39 2.03
N LEU A 69 -2.39 1.58 2.74
CA LEU A 69 -1.18 0.79 2.53
C LEU A 69 -1.41 -0.69 2.85
N ASP A 70 -2.10 -0.97 3.95
CA ASP A 70 -2.43 -2.35 4.33
C ASP A 70 -3.32 -3.00 3.28
N LEU A 71 -4.27 -2.26 2.75
CA LEU A 71 -5.18 -2.75 1.72
C LEU A 71 -4.43 -3.04 0.41
N TYR A 72 -3.56 -2.14 -0.01
CA TYR A 72 -2.76 -2.30 -1.21
C TYR A 72 -1.80 -3.49 -1.09
N LYS A 73 -1.15 -3.61 0.07
CA LYS A 73 -0.29 -4.76 0.36
C LYS A 73 -1.06 -6.08 0.22
N ARG A 74 -2.23 -6.14 0.82
CA ARG A 74 -3.09 -7.32 0.78
C ARG A 74 -3.55 -7.65 -0.64
N ALA A 75 -3.92 -6.63 -1.42
CA ALA A 75 -4.33 -6.81 -2.80
C ALA A 75 -3.19 -7.36 -3.65
N LEU A 76 -2.00 -6.81 -3.51
CA LEU A 76 -0.83 -7.26 -4.25
C LEU A 76 -0.44 -8.69 -3.88
N GLU A 77 -0.47 -9.02 -2.59
CA GLU A 77 -0.19 -10.39 -2.13
C GLU A 77 -1.17 -11.39 -2.72
N SER A 78 -2.44 -11.02 -2.77
CA SER A 78 -3.48 -11.87 -3.35
C SER A 78 -3.27 -12.05 -4.86
N ALA A 79 -2.97 -10.97 -5.57
CA ALA A 79 -2.79 -11.00 -7.02
C ALA A 79 -1.56 -11.81 -7.46
N LEU A 80 -0.47 -11.70 -6.72
CA LEU A 80 0.79 -12.36 -7.05
C LEU A 80 1.01 -13.68 -6.31
N ASN A 81 0.12 -14.02 -5.39
CA ASN A 81 0.25 -15.19 -4.52
C ASN A 81 1.64 -15.23 -3.86
N ARG A 82 2.05 -14.10 -3.32
CA ARG A 82 3.38 -13.90 -2.77
C ARG A 82 3.34 -12.83 -1.68
N LYS A 83 4.15 -12.98 -0.64
CA LYS A 83 4.26 -11.99 0.44
C LYS A 83 4.92 -10.71 -0.06
N VAL A 84 4.36 -9.56 0.31
CA VAL A 84 5.02 -8.27 0.12
C VAL A 84 6.01 -8.08 1.28
N ASP A 85 7.27 -7.88 0.95
CA ASP A 85 8.34 -7.79 1.94
C ASP A 85 8.55 -6.38 2.47
N LYS A 86 8.35 -5.37 1.62
CA LYS A 86 8.56 -3.97 1.95
C LYS A 86 7.45 -3.11 1.37
N VAL A 87 7.02 -2.12 2.13
CA VAL A 87 6.07 -1.10 1.69
C VAL A 87 6.63 0.27 2.05
N TYR A 88 6.69 1.14 1.04
CA TYR A 88 7.16 2.52 1.21
C TYR A 88 6.11 3.50 0.73
N ILE A 89 6.05 4.66 1.38
CA ILE A 89 5.50 5.87 0.77
C ILE A 89 6.68 6.63 0.19
N TYR A 90 6.61 7.01 -1.08
CA TYR A 90 7.54 8.00 -1.61
C TYR A 90 6.90 9.37 -1.45
N SER A 91 7.47 10.20 -0.57
CA SER A 91 7.02 11.58 -0.38
C SER A 91 7.64 12.46 -1.45
N VAL A 92 6.80 12.94 -2.37
CA VAL A 92 7.26 13.85 -3.41
C VAL A 92 7.75 15.16 -2.79
N TYR A 93 7.05 15.62 -1.76
CA TYR A 93 7.44 16.85 -1.06
C TYR A 93 8.82 16.74 -0.40
N LEU A 94 9.06 15.65 0.35
CA LEU A 94 10.34 15.43 1.03
C LEU A 94 11.41 14.84 0.14
N GLU A 95 11.05 14.39 -1.05
CA GLU A 95 11.94 13.73 -2.02
C GLU A 95 12.65 12.52 -1.43
N LYS A 96 11.89 11.69 -0.68
CA LYS A 96 12.47 10.49 -0.08
C LYS A 96 11.43 9.39 0.14
N GLU A 97 11.93 8.17 0.29
CA GLU A 97 11.12 7.02 0.68
C GLU A 97 10.93 7.03 2.19
N ILE A 98 9.70 6.69 2.61
CA ILE A 98 9.35 6.52 4.03
C ILE A 98 8.92 5.07 4.18
N GLU A 99 9.66 4.30 4.97
CA GLU A 99 9.38 2.88 5.17
C GLU A 99 8.17 2.69 6.08
N TYR A 100 7.19 1.90 5.60
CA TYR A 100 6.03 1.51 6.39
C TYR A 100 6.28 0.15 7.06
N ILE A 101 6.79 -0.82 6.29
CA ILE A 101 7.20 -2.13 6.83
C ILE A 101 8.49 -2.61 6.20
#